data_af1f479c90b3277dbe149b0f8fe4224e
#
_entry.id   af1f479c90b3277dbe149b0f8fe4224e
#
_cell.length_a   1.000
_cell.length_b   1.000
_cell.length_c   1.000
_cell.angle_alpha   90.00
_cell.angle_beta   90.00
_cell.angle_gamma   90.00
#
_symmetry.space_group_name_H-M   'P 1'
#
loop_
_entity.id
_entity.type
_entity.pdbx_description
1 polymer ?
#
loop_
_entity_poly.entity_id
_entity_poly.type
_entity_poly.pdbx_seq_one_letter_code
_entity_poly.pdbx_strand_id
1 'polypeptide(L)'
;MTRHREALHSRFIALLARFRADERGSAVEFALVAFPFFALLFAIVQTSLVIFASQALQTMTSDAARGLMTGQLQMAGTGVEGFRSALCNGSAIMFDCDKLMIQVQAFSDFAGADPDGFINADCFRLDPPPPSSCYVPGNAEDVVLVRVAYDWPFGINLEDLRKKQTLVAIAAFRSEPY
;
A
#
# COMPACT_ATOMS: atom_id res chain seq x y z
N MET A 1 18.63 -41.94 -37.07
CA MET A 1 18.10 -40.86 -36.21
C MET A 1 17.44 -39.71 -36.99
N THR A 2 17.55 -39.63 -38.28
CA THR A 2 17.00 -38.53 -39.14
C THR A 2 15.50 -38.64 -39.44
N ARG A 3 14.95 -39.84 -39.58
CA ARG A 3 13.52 -40.06 -39.91
C ARG A 3 12.51 -39.59 -38.86
N HIS A 4 12.90 -39.54 -37.58
CA HIS A 4 12.02 -39.09 -36.51
C HIS A 4 11.85 -37.56 -36.47
N ARG A 5 12.88 -36.82 -36.90
CA ARG A 5 12.82 -35.35 -36.97
C ARG A 5 11.94 -34.85 -38.10
N GLU A 6 11.95 -35.51 -39.24
CA GLU A 6 11.13 -35.13 -40.39
C GLU A 6 9.63 -35.38 -40.13
N ALA A 7 9.30 -36.47 -39.41
CA ALA A 7 7.91 -36.78 -39.05
C ALA A 7 7.35 -35.79 -38.01
N LEU A 8 8.17 -35.26 -37.11
CA LEU A 8 7.72 -34.20 -36.17
C LEU A 8 7.51 -32.85 -36.88
N HIS A 9 8.40 -32.52 -37.80
CA HIS A 9 8.33 -31.26 -38.55
C HIS A 9 7.10 -31.22 -39.47
N SER A 10 6.80 -32.35 -40.16
CA SER A 10 5.65 -32.48 -41.04
C SER A 10 4.33 -32.43 -40.25
N ARG A 11 4.28 -32.98 -39.02
CA ARG A 11 3.11 -32.90 -38.14
C ARG A 11 2.89 -31.49 -37.61
N PHE A 12 3.95 -30.76 -37.32
CA PHE A 12 3.86 -29.37 -36.83
C PHE A 12 3.39 -28.43 -37.95
N ILE A 13 3.89 -28.62 -39.17
CA ILE A 13 3.44 -27.85 -40.35
C ILE A 13 2.01 -28.19 -40.70
N ALA A 14 1.59 -29.44 -40.61
CA ALA A 14 0.21 -29.86 -40.87
C ALA A 14 -0.78 -29.32 -39.78
N LEU A 15 -0.35 -29.22 -38.54
CA LEU A 15 -1.12 -28.57 -37.48
C LEU A 15 -1.26 -27.07 -37.74
N LEU A 16 -0.17 -26.38 -38.08
CA LEU A 16 -0.22 -24.95 -38.44
C LEU A 16 -1.04 -24.67 -39.70
N ALA A 17 -0.99 -25.55 -40.72
CA ALA A 17 -1.81 -25.43 -41.90
C ALA A 17 -3.33 -25.67 -41.62
N ARG A 18 -3.62 -26.54 -40.65
CA ARG A 18 -5.00 -26.78 -40.19
C ARG A 18 -5.58 -25.59 -39.44
N PHE A 19 -4.74 -24.90 -38.62
CA PHE A 19 -5.13 -23.65 -37.97
C PHE A 19 -5.39 -22.49 -38.96
N ARG A 20 -4.77 -22.55 -40.13
CA ARG A 20 -4.90 -21.49 -41.16
C ARG A 20 -6.10 -21.70 -42.11
N ALA A 21 -6.65 -22.90 -42.16
CA ALA A 21 -7.78 -23.26 -43.07
C ALA A 21 -9.15 -23.26 -42.38
N ASP A 22 -9.21 -23.05 -41.06
CA ASP A 22 -10.45 -23.08 -40.31
C ASP A 22 -10.91 -21.63 -40.04
N GLU A 23 -12.14 -21.30 -40.27
CA GLU A 23 -12.78 -19.99 -39.96
C GLU A 23 -12.72 -19.67 -38.44
N ARG A 24 -12.19 -20.57 -37.64
CA ARG A 24 -11.79 -20.41 -36.22
C ARG A 24 -10.57 -19.52 -36.02
N GLY A 25 -9.89 -19.07 -37.10
CA GLY A 25 -8.78 -18.14 -37.06
C GLY A 25 -9.11 -16.82 -36.35
N SER A 26 -10.30 -16.32 -36.53
CA SER A 26 -10.80 -15.09 -35.92
C SER A 26 -10.78 -15.14 -34.37
N ALA A 27 -11.11 -16.27 -33.77
CA ALA A 27 -11.09 -16.42 -32.33
C ALA A 27 -9.67 -16.43 -31.75
N VAL A 28 -8.72 -17.00 -32.47
CA VAL A 28 -7.29 -17.02 -32.07
C VAL A 28 -6.67 -15.65 -32.25
N GLU A 29 -6.96 -14.95 -33.34
CA GLU A 29 -6.50 -13.57 -33.57
C GLU A 29 -7.05 -12.64 -32.49
N PHE A 30 -8.35 -12.75 -32.18
CA PHE A 30 -8.95 -11.99 -31.09
C PHE A 30 -8.27 -12.30 -29.74
N ALA A 31 -8.03 -13.56 -29.40
CA ALA A 31 -7.41 -13.95 -28.14
C ALA A 31 -5.99 -13.40 -28.01
N LEU A 32 -5.21 -13.38 -29.11
CA LEU A 32 -3.85 -12.84 -29.12
C LEU A 32 -3.82 -11.32 -28.88
N VAL A 33 -4.82 -10.59 -29.35
CA VAL A 33 -4.92 -9.14 -29.14
C VAL A 33 -5.60 -8.83 -27.80
N ALA A 34 -6.61 -9.60 -27.43
CA ALA A 34 -7.37 -9.39 -26.19
C ALA A 34 -6.49 -9.58 -24.95
N PHE A 35 -5.60 -10.58 -24.94
CA PHE A 35 -4.75 -10.86 -23.77
C PHE A 35 -3.87 -9.67 -23.39
N PRO A 36 -3.03 -9.08 -24.25
CA PRO A 36 -2.21 -7.92 -23.88
C PRO A 36 -3.09 -6.69 -23.60
N PHE A 37 -4.23 -6.53 -24.27
CA PHE A 37 -5.15 -5.43 -24.00
C PHE A 37 -5.72 -5.50 -22.58
N PHE A 38 -6.26 -6.65 -22.17
CA PHE A 38 -6.80 -6.81 -20.83
C PHE A 38 -5.71 -6.76 -19.76
N ALA A 39 -4.51 -7.28 -20.03
CA ALA A 39 -3.38 -7.18 -19.13
C ALA A 39 -3.01 -5.71 -18.86
N LEU A 40 -2.96 -4.88 -19.91
CA LEU A 40 -2.72 -3.45 -19.78
C LEU A 40 -3.85 -2.75 -19.01
N LEU A 41 -5.10 -3.08 -19.33
CA LEU A 41 -6.27 -2.51 -18.65
C LEU A 41 -6.26 -2.84 -17.15
N PHE A 42 -6.00 -4.09 -16.79
CA PHE A 42 -5.86 -4.50 -15.40
C PHE A 42 -4.72 -3.78 -14.69
N ALA A 43 -3.56 -3.60 -15.36
CA ALA A 43 -2.43 -2.87 -14.79
C ALA A 43 -2.80 -1.40 -14.49
N ILE A 44 -3.52 -0.73 -15.38
CA ILE A 44 -4.00 0.65 -15.17
C ILE A 44 -4.96 0.72 -13.99
N VAL A 45 -5.97 -0.17 -13.94
CA VAL A 45 -6.96 -0.21 -12.86
C VAL A 45 -6.26 -0.46 -11.52
N GLN A 46 -5.35 -1.43 -11.46
CA GLN A 46 -4.63 -1.76 -10.23
C GLN A 46 -3.78 -0.59 -9.74
N THR A 47 -3.04 0.06 -10.63
CA THR A 47 -2.25 1.24 -10.28
C THR A 47 -3.12 2.38 -9.76
N SER A 48 -4.27 2.61 -10.40
CA SER A 48 -5.23 3.64 -9.98
C SER A 48 -5.78 3.37 -8.59
N LEU A 49 -6.10 2.11 -8.27
CA LEU A 49 -6.57 1.72 -6.93
C LEU A 49 -5.52 1.95 -5.85
N VAL A 50 -4.26 1.64 -6.14
CA VAL A 50 -3.14 1.88 -5.21
C VAL A 50 -2.95 3.38 -4.94
N ILE A 51 -2.97 4.20 -5.99
CA ILE A 51 -2.86 5.66 -5.86
C ILE A 51 -4.02 6.21 -5.05
N PHE A 52 -5.25 5.78 -5.34
CA PHE A 52 -6.44 6.21 -4.61
C PHE A 52 -6.36 5.82 -3.12
N ALA A 53 -5.97 4.58 -2.83
CA ALA A 53 -5.78 4.12 -1.45
C ALA A 53 -4.68 4.92 -0.72
N SER A 54 -3.57 5.24 -1.39
CA SER A 54 -2.50 6.07 -0.82
C SER A 54 -3.00 7.47 -0.47
N GLN A 55 -3.78 8.10 -1.34
CA GLN A 55 -4.39 9.42 -1.09
C GLN A 55 -5.39 9.36 0.06
N ALA A 56 -6.22 8.32 0.12
CA ALA A 56 -7.17 8.12 1.21
C ALA A 56 -6.43 7.96 2.56
N LEU A 57 -5.38 7.14 2.60
CA LEU A 57 -4.56 6.96 3.81
C LEU A 57 -3.90 8.28 4.24
N GLN A 58 -3.39 9.07 3.29
CA GLN A 58 -2.80 10.38 3.57
C GLN A 58 -3.83 11.36 4.15
N THR A 59 -5.04 11.40 3.61
CA THR A 59 -6.12 12.27 4.09
C THR A 59 -6.52 11.89 5.51
N MET A 60 -6.77 10.59 5.78
CA MET A 60 -7.09 10.08 7.13
C MET A 60 -6.00 10.43 8.14
N THR A 61 -4.75 10.26 7.75
CA THR A 61 -3.60 10.57 8.62
C THR A 61 -3.53 12.05 8.93
N SER A 62 -3.75 12.91 7.94
CA SER A 62 -3.75 14.36 8.12
C SER A 62 -4.90 14.82 9.02
N ASP A 63 -6.09 14.25 8.86
CA ASP A 63 -7.26 14.59 9.67
C ASP A 63 -7.08 14.14 11.14
N ALA A 64 -6.58 12.92 11.37
CA ALA A 64 -6.28 12.42 12.71
C ALA A 64 -5.13 13.22 13.37
N ALA A 65 -4.13 13.63 12.60
CA ALA A 65 -3.01 14.44 13.05
C ALA A 65 -3.44 15.81 13.60
N ARG A 66 -4.54 16.39 13.08
CA ARG A 66 -5.11 17.63 13.64
C ARG A 66 -5.56 17.48 15.10
N GLY A 67 -6.07 16.30 15.47
CA GLY A 67 -6.43 15.99 16.86
C GLY A 67 -5.21 15.98 17.80
N LEU A 68 -4.04 15.58 17.29
CA LEU A 68 -2.77 15.70 18.02
C LEU A 68 -2.26 17.14 18.05
N MET A 69 -2.35 17.84 16.92
CA MET A 69 -1.88 19.22 16.81
C MET A 69 -2.58 20.15 17.80
N THR A 70 -3.88 19.97 18.00
CA THR A 70 -4.71 20.77 18.93
C THR A 70 -4.72 20.25 20.37
N GLY A 71 -3.96 19.22 20.71
CA GLY A 71 -3.89 18.64 22.04
C GLY A 71 -5.13 17.82 22.47
N GLN A 72 -6.12 17.69 21.63
CA GLN A 72 -7.38 17.01 21.98
C GLN A 72 -7.20 15.54 22.35
N LEU A 73 -6.35 14.84 21.62
CA LEU A 73 -6.07 13.41 21.86
C LEU A 73 -5.20 13.22 23.09
N GLN A 74 -4.26 14.13 23.35
CA GLN A 74 -3.42 14.12 24.56
C GLN A 74 -4.26 14.38 25.82
N MET A 75 -5.13 15.39 25.78
CA MET A 75 -6.04 15.72 26.89
C MET A 75 -7.06 14.62 27.17
N ALA A 76 -7.52 13.91 26.13
CA ALA A 76 -8.43 12.78 26.27
C ALA A 76 -7.76 11.54 26.90
N GLY A 77 -6.43 11.47 26.92
CA GLY A 77 -5.67 10.36 27.53
C GLY A 77 -5.89 9.00 26.87
N THR A 78 -6.41 8.97 25.63
CA THR A 78 -6.82 7.73 24.94
C THR A 78 -5.67 6.98 24.28
N GLY A 79 -4.46 7.56 24.27
CA GLY A 79 -3.26 6.94 23.73
C GLY A 79 -3.37 6.58 22.24
N VAL A 80 -2.67 5.52 21.84
CA VAL A 80 -2.65 5.05 20.44
C VAL A 80 -4.03 4.59 19.94
N GLU A 81 -4.86 4.07 20.83
CA GLU A 81 -6.20 3.60 20.45
C GLU A 81 -7.14 4.76 20.13
N GLY A 82 -7.02 5.88 20.84
CA GLY A 82 -7.76 7.10 20.48
C GLY A 82 -7.34 7.65 19.12
N PHE A 83 -6.04 7.62 18.82
CA PHE A 83 -5.54 8.02 17.51
C PHE A 83 -6.00 7.04 16.41
N ARG A 84 -5.96 5.73 16.66
CA ARG A 84 -6.50 4.70 15.76
C ARG A 84 -7.98 4.92 15.49
N SER A 85 -8.77 5.19 16.52
CA SER A 85 -10.20 5.51 16.38
C SER A 85 -10.42 6.76 15.54
N ALA A 86 -9.62 7.81 15.74
CA ALA A 86 -9.69 9.04 14.94
C ALA A 86 -9.35 8.78 13.47
N LEU A 87 -8.32 7.96 13.17
CA LEU A 87 -8.01 7.52 11.81
C LEU A 87 -9.19 6.82 11.14
N CYS A 88 -9.87 5.94 11.88
CA CYS A 88 -10.92 5.08 11.34
C CYS A 88 -12.28 5.75 11.17
N ASN A 89 -12.52 6.88 11.83
CA ASN A 89 -13.83 7.55 11.87
C ASN A 89 -14.33 8.01 10.49
N GLY A 90 -13.44 8.14 9.50
CA GLY A 90 -13.79 8.63 8.15
C GLY A 90 -13.69 7.59 7.02
N SER A 91 -13.06 6.41 7.22
CA SER A 91 -12.66 5.57 6.07
C SER A 91 -12.61 4.07 6.38
N ALA A 92 -13.41 3.59 7.34
CA ALA A 92 -13.50 2.17 7.72
C ALA A 92 -13.90 1.22 6.57
N ILE A 93 -14.33 1.74 5.42
CA ILE A 93 -14.76 0.94 4.26
C ILE A 93 -13.55 0.37 3.48
N MET A 94 -12.41 1.09 3.47
CA MET A 94 -11.26 0.74 2.61
C MET A 94 -10.12 0.06 3.38
N PHE A 95 -9.95 0.41 4.66
CA PHE A 95 -8.85 -0.05 5.48
C PHE A 95 -9.36 -0.84 6.69
N ASP A 96 -8.71 -1.96 6.96
CA ASP A 96 -8.89 -2.71 8.20
C ASP A 96 -8.12 -1.99 9.31
N CYS A 97 -8.85 -1.39 10.24
CA CYS A 97 -8.30 -0.54 11.29
C CYS A 97 -7.33 -1.28 12.22
N ASP A 98 -7.53 -2.57 12.43
CA ASP A 98 -6.67 -3.39 13.27
C ASP A 98 -5.31 -3.65 12.61
N LYS A 99 -5.22 -3.48 11.29
CA LYS A 99 -4.00 -3.67 10.51
C LYS A 99 -3.24 -2.39 10.22
N LEU A 100 -3.69 -1.25 10.74
CA LEU A 100 -2.97 -0.01 10.64
C LEU A 100 -1.76 -0.02 11.59
N MET A 101 -0.59 0.18 11.04
CA MET A 101 0.67 0.31 11.77
C MET A 101 0.93 1.79 12.02
N ILE A 102 0.97 2.19 13.28
CA ILE A 102 1.01 3.59 13.69
C ILE A 102 2.31 3.86 14.43
N GLN A 103 3.02 4.89 14.02
CA GLN A 103 4.18 5.43 14.71
C GLN A 103 4.01 6.94 14.87
N VAL A 104 4.11 7.42 16.11
CA VAL A 104 4.02 8.84 16.46
C VAL A 104 5.21 9.17 17.34
N GLN A 105 5.93 10.22 17.01
CA GLN A 105 7.09 10.65 17.80
C GLN A 105 7.19 12.17 17.86
N ALA A 106 7.56 12.66 19.03
CA ALA A 106 7.81 14.07 19.26
C ALA A 106 9.29 14.39 19.30
N PHE A 107 9.63 15.58 18.82
CA PHE A 107 10.97 16.16 18.78
C PHE A 107 10.90 17.60 19.27
N SER A 108 11.98 18.11 19.83
CA SER A 108 12.06 19.50 20.29
C SER A 108 12.05 20.52 19.12
N ASP A 109 12.55 20.11 17.96
CA ASP A 109 12.64 20.95 16.77
C ASP A 109 12.58 20.14 15.48
N PHE A 110 12.39 20.83 14.34
CA PHE A 110 12.36 20.21 13.02
C PHE A 110 13.73 19.67 12.56
N ALA A 111 14.83 20.18 13.09
CA ALA A 111 16.16 19.71 12.70
C ALA A 111 16.45 18.32 13.29
N GLY A 112 15.84 17.99 14.44
CA GLY A 112 15.91 16.66 15.02
C GLY A 112 14.93 15.65 14.44
N ALA A 113 13.94 16.11 13.69
CA ALA A 113 12.94 15.27 13.06
C ALA A 113 13.44 14.73 11.72
N ASP A 114 14.19 13.63 11.75
CA ASP A 114 14.64 12.93 10.54
C ASP A 114 13.55 11.93 10.08
N PRO A 115 12.87 12.18 8.94
CA PRO A 115 11.82 11.30 8.44
C PRO A 115 12.33 9.91 8.04
N ASP A 116 13.60 9.78 7.68
CA ASP A 116 14.20 8.53 7.22
C ASP A 116 14.87 7.75 8.36
N GLY A 117 15.56 8.43 9.29
CA GLY A 117 16.19 7.84 10.46
C GLY A 117 15.20 7.36 11.53
N PHE A 118 13.95 7.74 11.40
CA PHE A 118 12.85 7.51 12.33
C PHE A 118 12.12 6.17 12.16
N ILE A 119 12.46 5.40 11.13
CA ILE A 119 11.76 4.13 10.85
C ILE A 119 12.22 3.07 11.87
N ASN A 120 11.44 2.88 12.92
CA ASN A 120 11.60 1.72 13.78
C ASN A 120 10.75 0.56 13.21
N ALA A 121 11.43 -0.47 12.71
CA ALA A 121 10.79 -1.66 12.14
C ALA A 121 9.85 -2.35 13.15
N ASP A 122 10.08 -2.21 14.45
CA ASP A 122 9.26 -2.78 15.50
C ASP A 122 7.89 -2.09 15.61
N CYS A 123 7.78 -0.85 15.17
CA CYS A 123 6.53 -0.11 15.15
C CYS A 123 5.64 -0.49 13.95
N PHE A 124 6.21 -1.16 12.95
CA PHE A 124 5.50 -1.59 11.74
C PHE A 124 5.27 -3.10 11.72
N ARG A 125 5.03 -3.69 12.88
CA ARG A 125 4.60 -5.08 13.08
C ARG A 125 3.26 -5.11 13.80
N LEU A 126 2.45 -6.10 13.46
CA LEU A 126 1.18 -6.38 14.16
C LEU A 126 1.33 -7.49 15.18
N ASP A 127 2.31 -8.37 14.99
CA ASP A 127 2.60 -9.49 15.87
C ASP A 127 4.13 -9.68 16.01
N PRO A 128 4.69 -9.52 17.23
CA PRO A 128 4.04 -9.05 18.45
C PRO A 128 3.57 -7.57 18.34
N PRO A 129 2.61 -7.13 19.18
CA PRO A 129 2.11 -5.76 19.14
C PRO A 129 3.25 -4.75 19.35
N PRO A 130 3.15 -3.56 18.70
CA PRO A 130 4.20 -2.57 18.78
C PRO A 130 4.42 -2.08 20.22
N PRO A 131 5.67 -1.81 20.62
CA PRO A 131 5.97 -1.30 21.96
C PRO A 131 5.37 0.11 22.16
N SER A 132 5.13 0.49 23.40
CA SER A 132 4.59 1.81 23.75
C SER A 132 5.47 2.98 23.28
N SER A 133 6.77 2.74 23.08
CA SER A 133 7.70 3.72 22.49
C SER A 133 7.37 4.12 21.06
N CYS A 134 6.48 3.39 20.38
CA CYS A 134 6.00 3.75 19.05
C CYS A 134 4.96 4.87 19.05
N TYR A 135 4.41 5.21 20.20
CA TYR A 135 3.43 6.28 20.34
C TYR A 135 3.86 7.28 21.42
N VAL A 136 4.53 8.34 20.99
CA VAL A 136 5.00 9.45 21.84
C VAL A 136 4.46 10.75 21.25
N PRO A 137 3.25 11.19 21.64
CA PRO A 137 2.59 12.34 21.04
C PRO A 137 3.20 13.69 21.42
N GLY A 138 4.14 13.72 22.42
CA GLY A 138 4.79 14.95 22.86
C GLY A 138 3.90 15.85 23.71
N ASN A 139 4.42 17.07 23.93
CA ASN A 139 3.77 18.13 24.67
C ASN A 139 3.41 19.31 23.73
N ALA A 140 2.83 20.35 24.32
CA ALA A 140 2.62 21.61 23.62
C ALA A 140 3.95 22.14 23.04
N GLU A 141 3.89 22.72 21.86
CA GLU A 141 5.02 23.27 21.09
C GLU A 141 6.05 22.28 20.55
N ASP A 142 5.97 20.98 20.87
CA ASP A 142 6.80 19.96 20.26
C ASP A 142 6.48 19.76 18.77
N VAL A 143 7.49 19.36 18.00
CA VAL A 143 7.34 18.91 16.63
C VAL A 143 6.95 17.44 16.64
N VAL A 144 5.82 17.10 16.09
CA VAL A 144 5.32 15.73 16.06
C VAL A 144 5.36 15.20 14.63
N LEU A 145 5.98 14.03 14.49
CA LEU A 145 6.00 13.25 13.28
C LEU A 145 5.09 12.04 13.43
N VAL A 146 4.10 11.94 12.57
CA VAL A 146 3.15 10.84 12.50
C VAL A 146 3.41 10.05 11.25
N ARG A 147 3.53 8.73 11.38
CA ARG A 147 3.63 7.81 10.27
C ARG A 147 2.60 6.70 10.44
N VAL A 148 1.82 6.49 9.40
CA VAL A 148 0.84 5.40 9.33
C VAL A 148 1.17 4.54 8.13
N ALA A 149 1.27 3.23 8.34
CA ALA A 149 1.52 2.28 7.27
C ALA A 149 0.42 1.22 7.22
N TYR A 150 0.15 0.72 6.04
CA TYR A 150 -0.85 -0.31 5.78
C TYR A 150 -0.39 -1.26 4.68
N ASP A 151 -0.43 -2.56 4.93
CA ASP A 151 -0.11 -3.58 3.95
C ASP A 151 -1.29 -3.80 3.01
N TRP A 152 -1.17 -3.28 1.78
CA TRP A 152 -2.23 -3.33 0.78
C TRP A 152 -2.43 -4.76 0.27
N PRO A 153 -3.67 -5.33 0.39
CA PRO A 153 -3.90 -6.73 0.05
C PRO A 153 -3.96 -7.00 -1.46
N PHE A 154 -4.18 -5.99 -2.29
CA PHE A 154 -4.44 -6.12 -3.72
C PHE A 154 -3.29 -5.60 -4.60
N GLY A 155 -2.06 -5.59 -4.14
CA GLY A 155 -0.93 -5.09 -4.90
C GLY A 155 0.09 -6.19 -5.22
N ILE A 156 0.65 -6.15 -6.42
CA ILE A 156 1.85 -6.89 -6.76
C ILE A 156 3.03 -5.94 -6.56
N ASN A 157 3.90 -6.26 -5.59
CA ASN A 157 5.17 -5.56 -5.50
C ASN A 157 6.08 -6.05 -6.64
N LEU A 158 6.40 -5.16 -7.58
CA LEU A 158 7.22 -5.51 -8.76
C LEU A 158 8.66 -5.84 -8.41
N GLU A 159 9.17 -5.35 -7.27
CA GLU A 159 10.54 -5.64 -6.80
C GLU A 159 10.61 -7.01 -6.12
N ASP A 160 9.55 -7.41 -5.43
CA ASP A 160 9.46 -8.72 -4.80
C ASP A 160 7.99 -9.20 -4.81
N LEU A 161 7.69 -10.12 -5.72
CA LEU A 161 6.35 -10.69 -5.90
C LEU A 161 5.79 -11.40 -4.66
N ARG A 162 6.63 -11.64 -3.65
CA ARG A 162 6.23 -12.27 -2.39
C ARG A 162 5.86 -11.25 -1.32
N LYS A 163 6.26 -9.98 -1.48
CA LYS A 163 5.96 -8.91 -0.52
C LYS A 163 4.68 -8.20 -0.91
N LYS A 164 3.89 -7.89 0.10
CA LYS A 164 2.75 -6.97 -0.05
C LYS A 164 3.27 -5.57 -0.33
N GLN A 165 2.49 -4.79 -1.05
CA GLN A 165 2.77 -3.38 -1.22
C GLN A 165 2.34 -2.63 0.05
N THR A 166 3.27 -2.02 0.75
CA THR A 166 2.98 -1.22 1.93
C THR A 166 2.70 0.23 1.50
N LEU A 167 1.53 0.72 1.84
CA LEU A 167 1.17 2.14 1.70
C LEU A 167 1.66 2.87 2.94
N VAL A 168 2.21 4.08 2.77
CA VAL A 168 2.72 4.89 3.88
C VAL A 168 2.17 6.30 3.74
N ALA A 169 1.64 6.83 4.84
CA ALA A 169 1.24 8.23 4.99
C ALA A 169 2.06 8.89 6.09
N ILE A 170 2.44 10.13 5.90
CA ILE A 170 3.27 10.89 6.85
C ILE A 170 2.64 12.25 7.07
N ALA A 171 2.57 12.68 8.33
CA ALA A 171 2.23 14.04 8.70
C ALA A 171 3.26 14.56 9.71
N ALA A 172 3.72 15.79 9.50
CA ALA A 172 4.63 16.49 10.40
C ALA A 172 4.03 17.86 10.72
N PHE A 173 3.98 18.20 11.99
CA PHE A 173 3.42 19.46 12.45
C PHE A 173 4.03 19.87 13.79
N ARG A 174 3.83 21.11 14.19
CA ARG A 174 4.12 21.58 15.52
C ARG A 174 2.83 21.64 16.34
N SER A 175 2.84 21.07 17.54
CA SER A 175 1.70 21.12 18.46
C SER A 175 1.39 22.56 18.87
N GLU A 176 0.11 22.90 18.96
CA GLU A 176 -0.33 24.19 19.49
C GLU A 176 -0.13 24.26 21.00
N PRO A 177 0.07 25.44 21.58
CA PRO A 177 0.03 25.62 23.02
C PRO A 177 -1.39 25.36 23.55
N TYR A 178 -1.58 24.38 24.42
CA TYR A 178 -2.87 24.00 25.02
C TYR A 178 -2.75 23.82 26.52
#